data_a1c5d5143f106617ff4fc6a316ad5d01
#
_entry.id   a1c5d5143f106617ff4fc6a316ad5d01
#
_cell.length_a   1.000
_cell.length_b   1.000
_cell.length_c   1.000
_cell.angle_alpha   90.00
_cell.angle_beta   90.00
_cell.angle_gamma   90.00
#
_symmetry.space_group_name_H-M   'P 1'
#
loop_
_entity.id
_entity.type
_entity.pdbx_description
1 polymer ?
#
loop_
_entity_poly.entity_id
_entity_poly.type
_entity_poly.pdbx_seq_one_letter_code
_entity_poly.pdbx_strand_id
1 'polypeptide(L)'
;MTHTTITFDIPGTVQLVDTQGVLDVKHGSEHTNIVLVPQPSSDPNDPLSWTRKRKTFNISWVMTWCFFGAAIISGLSPAYLQIEADTGISVADLSTGNGLMFLFLGWGTLLTQNFALNYGRRPTLVYSMVTMTFISLWTAYVKSRAEFFVNRIIIGIVSSPMETLIEVIIDDLYFVHQRGFYMGIYSWTLWCGAFLCPVATGFIAEDLGWRWIQYILSIIGGVVTILTFLFFEETMFYRPSSQTDVRGIPDQQRGLFGSDKSAIDTERSEDQKPQPAEGAASVNSDIETRTLPNRVNVALEKAFWSKFKLWGYQDDRKSKQLKQSLLPFYLLRFPSVIFAGILVGGILSWYNVVGGSLALILGNPPYNFGSNVIGLFYLASVIGVSIGCLISSWASDALSVWMARRHGGVMEPEHRLWLCFLAIVAHPVGCILYGVGASYQIHWVGIAFGLALISVTLPLGTSMAFTYILDSFKDLAGEGFVSAILIRNTMALVFAMPS
;
A
#
# COMPACT_ATOMS: atom_id res chain seq x y z
N MET A 1 -46.32 -17.64 3.50
CA MET A 1 -45.09 -18.40 3.18
C MET A 1 -43.96 -17.37 3.19
N THR A 2 -43.31 -17.27 4.34
CA THR A 2 -42.15 -16.40 4.53
C THR A 2 -40.93 -17.13 4.00
N HIS A 3 -40.40 -16.71 2.84
CA HIS A 3 -39.12 -17.16 2.34
C HIS A 3 -38.02 -16.62 3.25
N THR A 4 -37.56 -17.47 4.18
CA THR A 4 -36.29 -17.23 4.89
C THR A 4 -35.16 -17.47 3.88
N THR A 5 -34.70 -16.41 3.25
CA THR A 5 -33.48 -16.45 2.43
C THR A 5 -32.31 -16.68 3.39
N ILE A 6 -31.76 -17.88 3.39
CA ILE A 6 -30.50 -18.19 4.05
C ILE A 6 -29.43 -17.44 3.25
N THR A 7 -29.07 -16.23 3.69
CA THR A 7 -27.90 -15.54 3.18
C THR A 7 -26.68 -16.21 3.79
N PHE A 8 -26.02 -17.04 2.99
CA PHE A 8 -24.64 -17.43 3.30
C PHE A 8 -23.81 -16.14 3.29
N ASP A 9 -23.25 -15.79 4.43
CA ASP A 9 -22.27 -14.70 4.53
C ASP A 9 -21.00 -15.10 3.74
N ILE A 10 -20.98 -14.75 2.47
CA ILE A 10 -19.79 -14.94 1.63
C ILE A 10 -18.71 -14.02 2.19
N PRO A 11 -17.53 -14.55 2.58
CA PRO A 11 -16.43 -13.71 3.06
C PRO A 11 -16.12 -12.63 2.02
N GLY A 12 -16.12 -11.38 2.43
CA GLY A 12 -15.85 -10.28 1.51
C GLY A 12 -17.04 -9.34 1.23
N THR A 13 -18.28 -9.70 1.52
CA THR A 13 -19.45 -8.84 1.29
C THR A 13 -19.54 -7.70 2.33
N VAL A 14 -19.68 -6.44 1.88
CA VAL A 14 -19.92 -5.26 2.73
C VAL A 14 -21.20 -4.58 2.30
N GLN A 15 -22.07 -4.26 3.26
CA GLN A 15 -23.22 -3.39 3.02
C GLN A 15 -22.76 -1.93 3.13
N LEU A 16 -22.56 -1.29 1.99
CA LEU A 16 -22.09 0.12 1.90
C LEU A 16 -23.25 1.12 1.82
N VAL A 17 -24.46 0.64 1.51
CA VAL A 17 -25.62 1.49 1.29
C VAL A 17 -26.77 1.03 2.20
N ASP A 18 -27.26 1.93 3.05
CA ASP A 18 -28.48 1.72 3.84
C ASP A 18 -29.67 2.12 2.97
N THR A 19 -30.23 1.15 2.23
CA THR A 19 -31.39 1.35 1.35
C THR A 19 -32.70 1.49 2.10
N GLN A 20 -32.73 1.12 3.39
CA GLN A 20 -33.94 1.08 4.21
C GLN A 20 -33.97 2.10 5.35
N GLY A 21 -32.86 2.80 5.62
CA GLY A 21 -32.76 3.80 6.69
C GLY A 21 -32.91 3.23 8.11
N VAL A 22 -32.62 1.93 8.29
CA VAL A 22 -32.90 1.20 9.55
C VAL A 22 -31.66 1.11 10.46
N LEU A 23 -30.45 1.45 9.94
CA LEU A 23 -29.20 1.31 10.67
C LEU A 23 -28.96 2.56 11.56
N ASP A 24 -28.81 2.36 12.87
CA ASP A 24 -28.43 3.42 13.83
C ASP A 24 -26.91 3.71 13.75
N VAL A 25 -26.48 4.29 12.62
CA VAL A 25 -25.08 4.58 12.31
C VAL A 25 -24.92 5.98 11.73
N LYS A 26 -23.73 6.57 11.87
CA LYS A 26 -23.43 7.87 11.25
C LYS A 26 -23.34 7.73 9.73
N HIS A 27 -24.12 8.51 9.03
CA HIS A 27 -24.15 8.59 7.56
C HIS A 27 -23.31 9.73 7.04
N GLY A 28 -22.89 9.65 5.76
CA GLY A 28 -22.11 10.70 5.12
C GLY A 28 -22.94 11.99 4.92
N SER A 29 -22.31 13.14 5.16
CA SER A 29 -22.99 14.45 5.07
C SER A 29 -23.44 14.84 3.65
N GLU A 30 -22.82 14.28 2.61
CA GLU A 30 -23.15 14.56 1.20
C GLU A 30 -24.14 13.53 0.60
N HIS A 31 -24.20 12.31 1.14
CA HIS A 31 -25.10 11.25 0.73
C HIS A 31 -25.66 10.55 1.96
N THR A 32 -26.89 10.80 2.29
CA THR A 32 -27.58 10.28 3.48
C THR A 32 -27.68 8.74 3.56
N ASN A 33 -27.45 8.06 2.44
CA ASN A 33 -27.56 6.59 2.35
C ASN A 33 -26.20 5.86 2.46
N ILE A 34 -25.07 6.58 2.58
CA ILE A 34 -23.75 5.96 2.69
C ILE A 34 -23.37 5.81 4.17
N VAL A 35 -23.16 4.57 4.58
CA VAL A 35 -22.67 4.24 5.92
C VAL A 35 -21.18 4.55 6.01
N LEU A 36 -20.77 5.30 7.04
CA LEU A 36 -19.36 5.61 7.27
C LEU A 36 -18.67 4.38 7.91
N VAL A 37 -17.76 3.76 7.18
CA VAL A 37 -16.96 2.63 7.68
C VAL A 37 -15.47 2.98 7.55
N PRO A 38 -14.65 2.86 8.61
CA PRO A 38 -15.01 2.67 10.03
C PRO A 38 -15.76 3.87 10.62
N GLN A 39 -16.50 3.66 11.72
CA GLN A 39 -17.19 4.76 12.40
C GLN A 39 -16.17 5.70 13.07
N PRO A 40 -16.26 7.04 12.83
CA PRO A 40 -15.37 8.00 13.46
C PRO A 40 -15.66 8.08 14.96
N SER A 41 -14.59 8.13 15.77
CA SER A 41 -14.73 8.34 17.21
C SER A 41 -15.10 9.80 17.52
N SER A 42 -15.54 10.06 18.76
CA SER A 42 -15.79 11.42 19.25
C SER A 42 -14.49 12.16 19.67
N ASP A 43 -13.33 11.49 19.59
CA ASP A 43 -12.04 12.09 19.94
C ASP A 43 -11.58 13.03 18.80
N PRO A 44 -11.26 14.31 19.08
CA PRO A 44 -10.73 15.25 18.08
C PRO A 44 -9.36 14.84 17.52
N ASN A 45 -8.66 13.91 18.19
CA ASN A 45 -7.38 13.38 17.73
C ASN A 45 -7.54 12.20 16.73
N ASP A 46 -8.75 11.68 16.52
CA ASP A 46 -8.99 10.63 15.52
C ASP A 46 -8.78 11.19 14.09
N PRO A 47 -7.85 10.64 13.29
CA PRO A 47 -7.61 11.10 11.94
C PRO A 47 -8.86 11.06 11.04
N LEU A 48 -9.82 10.13 11.29
CA LEU A 48 -11.08 10.09 10.56
C LEU A 48 -12.01 11.29 10.84
N SER A 49 -11.83 11.94 11.98
CA SER A 49 -12.61 13.14 12.36
C SER A 49 -11.97 14.46 11.88
N TRP A 50 -10.73 14.41 11.36
CA TRP A 50 -10.02 15.62 10.91
C TRP A 50 -10.76 16.35 9.79
N THR A 51 -10.60 17.68 9.73
CA THR A 51 -11.14 18.49 8.64
C THR A 51 -10.57 18.08 7.28
N ARG A 52 -11.34 18.21 6.22
CA ARG A 52 -10.92 17.89 4.85
C ARG A 52 -9.59 18.55 4.48
N LYS A 53 -9.39 19.83 4.82
CA LYS A 53 -8.14 20.56 4.55
C LYS A 53 -6.92 19.92 5.25
N ARG A 54 -7.07 19.52 6.52
CA ARG A 54 -6.00 18.89 7.31
C ARG A 54 -5.63 17.53 6.74
N LYS A 55 -6.62 16.72 6.36
CA LYS A 55 -6.39 15.42 5.69
C LYS A 55 -5.66 15.59 4.37
N THR A 56 -6.14 16.49 3.50
CA THR A 56 -5.54 16.74 2.18
C THR A 56 -4.12 17.25 2.32
N PHE A 57 -3.85 18.15 3.26
CA PHE A 57 -2.50 18.65 3.53
C PHE A 57 -1.57 17.51 3.98
N ASN A 58 -2.02 16.66 4.91
CA ASN A 58 -1.21 15.56 5.42
C ASN A 58 -0.90 14.53 4.34
N ILE A 59 -1.91 14.07 3.58
CA ILE A 59 -1.71 13.11 2.50
C ILE A 59 -0.85 13.66 1.36
N SER A 60 -0.91 14.97 1.07
CA SER A 60 -0.07 15.59 0.05
C SER A 60 1.42 15.47 0.39
N TRP A 61 1.79 15.58 1.68
CA TRP A 61 3.17 15.36 2.12
C TRP A 61 3.61 13.92 2.00
N VAL A 62 2.72 12.97 2.28
CA VAL A 62 2.99 11.53 2.07
C VAL A 62 3.19 11.23 0.58
N MET A 63 2.37 11.82 -0.30
CA MET A 63 2.53 11.69 -1.75
C MET A 63 3.84 12.31 -2.24
N THR A 64 4.21 13.49 -1.72
CA THR A 64 5.51 14.11 -2.03
C THR A 64 6.67 13.23 -1.59
N TRP A 65 6.60 12.68 -0.38
CA TRP A 65 7.59 11.72 0.13
C TRP A 65 7.69 10.50 -0.78
N CYS A 66 6.56 9.92 -1.21
CA CYS A 66 6.50 8.78 -2.10
C CYS A 66 7.14 9.08 -3.47
N PHE A 67 6.79 10.22 -4.07
CA PHE A 67 7.33 10.66 -5.35
C PHE A 67 8.86 10.74 -5.34
N PHE A 68 9.42 11.44 -4.36
CA PHE A 68 10.87 11.61 -4.26
C PHE A 68 11.58 10.35 -3.79
N GLY A 69 10.95 9.52 -2.96
CA GLY A 69 11.46 8.20 -2.62
C GLY A 69 11.59 7.30 -3.86
N ALA A 70 10.57 7.24 -4.70
CA ALA A 70 10.60 6.52 -5.97
C ALA A 70 11.65 7.11 -6.95
N ALA A 71 11.81 8.43 -6.96
CA ALA A 71 12.81 9.12 -7.75
C ALA A 71 14.25 8.72 -7.36
N ILE A 72 14.54 8.65 -6.05
CA ILE A 72 15.86 8.22 -5.55
C ILE A 72 16.20 6.79 -5.99
N ILE A 73 15.20 5.91 -6.00
CA ILE A 73 15.37 4.50 -6.38
C ILE A 73 15.66 4.36 -7.87
N SER A 74 14.94 5.09 -8.73
CA SER A 74 14.93 4.88 -10.20
C SER A 74 15.89 5.76 -10.97
N GLY A 75 16.45 6.81 -10.36
CA GLY A 75 17.15 7.89 -11.05
C GLY A 75 18.44 7.51 -11.79
N LEU A 76 19.04 6.33 -11.56
CA LEU A 76 20.29 5.93 -12.22
C LEU A 76 20.12 5.29 -13.60
N SER A 77 18.93 4.82 -13.94
CA SER A 77 18.70 3.98 -15.14
C SER A 77 19.24 4.59 -16.44
N PRO A 78 19.09 5.89 -16.76
CA PRO A 78 19.61 6.46 -18.01
C PRO A 78 21.14 6.53 -18.08
N ALA A 79 21.81 6.52 -16.92
CA ALA A 79 23.25 6.72 -16.81
C ALA A 79 24.06 5.41 -16.71
N TYR A 80 23.45 4.23 -16.90
CA TYR A 80 24.13 2.95 -16.71
C TYR A 80 25.37 2.78 -17.57
N LEU A 81 25.34 3.22 -18.84
CA LEU A 81 26.50 3.17 -19.72
C LEU A 81 27.65 4.10 -19.26
N GLN A 82 27.32 5.26 -18.71
CA GLN A 82 28.32 6.18 -18.15
C GLN A 82 28.95 5.63 -16.87
N ILE A 83 28.14 4.97 -16.04
CA ILE A 83 28.62 4.30 -14.81
C ILE A 83 29.57 3.17 -15.17
N GLU A 84 29.23 2.35 -16.18
CA GLU A 84 30.10 1.27 -16.66
C GLU A 84 31.43 1.80 -17.18
N ALA A 85 31.39 2.85 -18.00
CA ALA A 85 32.59 3.48 -18.54
C ALA A 85 33.53 4.08 -17.46
N ASP A 86 32.94 4.60 -16.36
CA ASP A 86 33.68 5.31 -15.31
C ASP A 86 34.15 4.39 -14.17
N THR A 87 33.36 3.39 -13.79
CA THR A 87 33.64 2.51 -12.65
C THR A 87 34.06 1.09 -13.03
N GLY A 88 33.85 0.69 -14.29
CA GLY A 88 34.07 -0.68 -14.77
C GLY A 88 33.02 -1.69 -14.26
N ILE A 89 31.94 -1.24 -13.60
CA ILE A 89 30.84 -2.11 -13.18
C ILE A 89 29.94 -2.33 -14.41
N SER A 90 29.79 -3.57 -14.85
CA SER A 90 28.99 -3.88 -16.04
C SER A 90 27.52 -3.49 -15.87
N VAL A 91 26.84 -3.12 -16.98
CA VAL A 91 25.39 -2.84 -16.96
C VAL A 91 24.60 -4.05 -16.44
N ALA A 92 25.08 -5.27 -16.68
CA ALA A 92 24.49 -6.49 -16.16
C ALA A 92 24.56 -6.53 -14.61
N ASP A 93 25.67 -6.12 -14.01
CA ASP A 93 25.82 -6.01 -12.55
C ASP A 93 24.96 -4.88 -11.99
N LEU A 94 24.84 -3.75 -12.68
CA LEU A 94 23.96 -2.64 -12.30
C LEU A 94 22.50 -3.09 -12.30
N SER A 95 22.08 -3.83 -13.31
CA SER A 95 20.73 -4.42 -13.39
C SER A 95 20.47 -5.44 -12.27
N THR A 96 21.44 -6.33 -12.01
CA THR A 96 21.39 -7.30 -10.89
C THR A 96 21.27 -6.58 -9.54
N GLY A 97 22.05 -5.51 -9.32
CA GLY A 97 21.96 -4.68 -8.13
C GLY A 97 20.58 -4.04 -7.97
N ASN A 98 19.96 -3.60 -9.06
CA ASN A 98 18.59 -3.09 -9.03
C ASN A 98 17.58 -4.20 -8.66
N GLY A 99 17.74 -5.41 -9.18
CA GLY A 99 16.96 -6.57 -8.79
C GLY A 99 17.11 -6.92 -7.29
N LEU A 100 18.34 -6.85 -6.75
CA LEU A 100 18.59 -7.01 -5.32
C LEU A 100 17.88 -5.94 -4.49
N MET A 101 17.88 -4.70 -4.95
CA MET A 101 17.13 -3.62 -4.31
C MET A 101 15.65 -3.95 -4.22
N PHE A 102 15.02 -4.41 -5.31
CA PHE A 102 13.61 -4.81 -5.28
C PHE A 102 13.35 -6.01 -4.39
N LEU A 103 14.23 -7.03 -4.38
CA LEU A 103 14.11 -8.13 -3.43
C LEU A 103 14.02 -7.60 -2.00
N PHE A 104 15.00 -6.80 -1.59
CA PHE A 104 15.06 -6.29 -0.24
C PHE A 104 14.04 -5.18 0.07
N LEU A 105 13.49 -4.52 -0.95
CA LEU A 105 12.30 -3.68 -0.83
C LEU A 105 11.11 -4.50 -0.32
N GLY A 106 10.88 -5.69 -0.89
CA GLY A 106 9.80 -6.57 -0.43
C GLY A 106 10.08 -7.19 0.93
N TRP A 107 11.25 -7.78 1.12
CA TRP A 107 11.60 -8.42 2.41
C TRP A 107 11.75 -7.42 3.55
N GLY A 108 12.14 -6.18 3.26
CA GLY A 108 12.20 -5.07 4.19
C GLY A 108 10.85 -4.70 4.80
N THR A 109 9.75 -4.94 4.08
CA THR A 109 8.39 -4.64 4.58
C THR A 109 8.07 -5.40 5.87
N LEU A 110 8.58 -6.62 6.03
CA LEU A 110 8.41 -7.40 7.26
C LEU A 110 8.94 -6.68 8.51
N LEU A 111 10.02 -5.94 8.36
CA LEU A 111 10.65 -5.20 9.45
C LEU A 111 10.01 -3.83 9.62
N THR A 112 9.88 -3.08 8.52
CA THR A 112 9.46 -1.67 8.55
C THR A 112 7.98 -1.50 8.84
N GLN A 113 7.11 -2.41 8.35
CA GLN A 113 5.69 -2.38 8.67
C GLN A 113 5.44 -2.62 10.16
N ASN A 114 6.13 -3.63 10.75
CA ASN A 114 6.02 -3.88 12.18
C ASN A 114 6.53 -2.70 13.01
N PHE A 115 7.63 -2.08 12.58
CA PHE A 115 8.12 -0.87 13.22
C PHE A 115 7.09 0.26 13.15
N ALA A 116 6.48 0.49 11.98
CA ALA A 116 5.48 1.53 11.78
C ALA A 116 4.18 1.28 12.58
N LEU A 117 3.74 0.03 12.70
CA LEU A 117 2.55 -0.33 13.46
C LEU A 117 2.76 -0.16 14.98
N ASN A 118 3.98 -0.33 15.47
CA ASN A 118 4.27 -0.27 16.91
C ASN A 118 4.74 1.09 17.41
N TYR A 119 5.53 1.79 16.59
CA TYR A 119 6.18 3.05 16.99
C TYR A 119 5.58 4.29 16.32
N GLY A 120 4.77 4.10 15.29
CA GLY A 120 4.10 5.19 14.58
C GLY A 120 4.52 5.31 13.11
N ARG A 121 3.65 5.96 12.33
CA ARG A 121 3.85 6.15 10.88
C ARG A 121 4.89 7.24 10.61
N ARG A 122 4.83 8.33 11.40
CA ARG A 122 5.71 9.48 11.25
C ARG A 122 7.19 9.16 11.45
N PRO A 123 7.62 8.54 12.57
CA PRO A 123 9.03 8.21 12.77
C PRO A 123 9.55 7.29 11.67
N THR A 124 8.73 6.37 11.17
CA THR A 124 9.10 5.45 10.09
C THR A 124 9.38 6.19 8.79
N LEU A 125 8.50 7.10 8.35
CA LEU A 125 8.68 7.89 7.14
C LEU A 125 9.92 8.80 7.22
N VAL A 126 10.11 9.47 8.36
CA VAL A 126 11.26 10.36 8.56
C VAL A 126 12.56 9.57 8.54
N TYR A 127 12.65 8.48 9.33
CA TYR A 127 13.84 7.62 9.36
C TYR A 127 14.18 7.05 7.99
N SER A 128 13.17 6.55 7.27
CA SER A 128 13.34 6.00 5.92
C SER A 128 13.94 7.06 4.98
N MET A 129 13.36 8.26 4.89
CA MET A 129 13.85 9.30 3.97
C MET A 129 15.25 9.81 4.35
N VAL A 130 15.54 10.01 5.65
CA VAL A 130 16.88 10.36 6.12
C VAL A 130 17.90 9.34 5.63
N THR A 131 17.63 8.07 5.87
CA THR A 131 18.57 7.00 5.52
C THR A 131 18.70 6.85 4.01
N MET A 132 17.60 6.93 3.24
CA MET A 132 17.63 6.94 1.78
C MET A 132 18.50 8.09 1.23
N THR A 133 18.41 9.28 1.82
CA THR A 133 19.20 10.44 1.45
C THR A 133 20.70 10.18 1.63
N PHE A 134 21.11 9.63 2.77
CA PHE A 134 22.52 9.29 3.01
C PHE A 134 23.03 8.16 2.10
N ILE A 135 22.19 7.17 1.82
CA ILE A 135 22.56 6.05 0.92
C ILE A 135 22.67 6.56 -0.52
N SER A 136 21.77 7.45 -0.95
CA SER A 136 21.89 8.11 -2.25
C SER A 136 23.20 8.88 -2.39
N LEU A 137 23.59 9.64 -1.36
CA LEU A 137 24.88 10.31 -1.33
C LEU A 137 26.04 9.31 -1.40
N TRP A 138 25.99 8.22 -0.67
CA TRP A 138 26.98 7.15 -0.74
C TRP A 138 27.08 6.55 -2.14
N THR A 139 25.96 6.39 -2.84
CA THR A 139 25.93 5.85 -4.22
C THR A 139 26.83 6.67 -5.16
N ALA A 140 26.97 7.98 -4.96
CA ALA A 140 27.85 8.83 -5.79
C ALA A 140 29.35 8.46 -5.67
N TYR A 141 29.75 7.80 -4.59
CA TYR A 141 31.14 7.42 -4.28
C TYR A 141 31.46 5.95 -4.53
N VAL A 142 30.47 5.16 -4.98
CA VAL A 142 30.67 3.72 -5.25
C VAL A 142 31.72 3.51 -6.33
N LYS A 143 32.66 2.56 -6.07
CA LYS A 143 33.77 2.23 -6.96
C LYS A 143 33.86 0.73 -7.28
N SER A 144 33.19 -0.12 -6.55
CA SER A 144 33.26 -1.57 -6.73
C SER A 144 31.88 -2.21 -6.83
N ARG A 145 31.80 -3.34 -7.54
CA ARG A 145 30.58 -4.15 -7.66
C ARG A 145 30.01 -4.54 -6.30
N ALA A 146 30.88 -5.01 -5.37
CA ALA A 146 30.44 -5.44 -4.06
C ALA A 146 29.81 -4.29 -3.25
N GLU A 147 30.44 -3.13 -3.29
CA GLU A 147 29.94 -1.91 -2.65
C GLU A 147 28.60 -1.48 -3.22
N PHE A 148 28.43 -1.54 -4.55
CA PHE A 148 27.17 -1.25 -5.21
C PHE A 148 26.05 -2.20 -4.74
N PHE A 149 26.31 -3.51 -4.65
CA PHE A 149 25.32 -4.47 -4.19
C PHE A 149 24.89 -4.23 -2.75
N VAL A 150 25.86 -3.98 -1.83
CA VAL A 150 25.55 -3.65 -0.44
C VAL A 150 24.68 -2.38 -0.36
N ASN A 151 25.06 -1.35 -1.11
CA ASN A 151 24.28 -0.11 -1.21
C ASN A 151 22.84 -0.37 -1.68
N ARG A 152 22.65 -1.20 -2.74
CA ARG A 152 21.32 -1.57 -3.26
C ARG A 152 20.49 -2.36 -2.26
N ILE A 153 21.10 -3.27 -1.51
CA ILE A 153 20.42 -4.04 -0.45
C ILE A 153 19.89 -3.10 0.63
N ILE A 154 20.74 -2.22 1.14
CA ILE A 154 20.37 -1.32 2.24
C ILE A 154 19.28 -0.33 1.79
N ILE A 155 19.42 0.28 0.59
CA ILE A 155 18.39 1.20 0.09
C ILE A 155 17.05 0.49 -0.11
N GLY A 156 17.06 -0.80 -0.54
CA GLY A 156 15.86 -1.62 -0.65
C GLY A 156 15.14 -1.77 0.68
N ILE A 157 15.85 -2.18 1.75
CA ILE A 157 15.27 -2.34 3.08
C ILE A 157 14.66 -1.03 3.59
N VAL A 158 15.39 0.08 3.44
CA VAL A 158 14.98 1.37 4.00
C VAL A 158 13.83 2.01 3.23
N SER A 159 13.72 1.76 1.93
CA SER A 159 12.63 2.28 1.09
C SER A 159 11.33 1.46 1.20
N SER A 160 11.34 0.32 1.86
CA SER A 160 10.18 -0.58 1.97
C SER A 160 8.90 0.04 2.56
N PRO A 161 8.90 1.08 3.42
CA PRO A 161 7.67 1.75 3.84
C PRO A 161 6.86 2.33 2.67
N MET A 162 7.49 2.57 1.53
CA MET A 162 6.82 3.06 0.33
C MET A 162 5.79 2.06 -0.22
N GLU A 163 5.98 0.77 0.02
CA GLU A 163 5.15 -0.30 -0.52
C GLU A 163 3.90 -0.58 0.31
N THR A 164 3.93 -0.34 1.63
CA THR A 164 2.83 -0.76 2.52
C THR A 164 2.35 0.33 3.44
N LEU A 165 3.25 1.21 3.91
CA LEU A 165 2.90 2.18 4.95
C LEU A 165 1.98 3.28 4.42
N ILE A 166 2.10 3.66 3.15
CA ILE A 166 1.24 4.69 2.55
C ILE A 166 -0.21 4.21 2.47
N GLU A 167 -0.43 2.94 2.14
CA GLU A 167 -1.75 2.31 2.13
C GLU A 167 -2.37 2.33 3.53
N VAL A 168 -1.58 2.00 4.57
CA VAL A 168 -2.02 2.09 5.97
C VAL A 168 -2.37 3.53 6.37
N ILE A 169 -1.59 4.52 5.93
CA ILE A 169 -1.89 5.93 6.21
C ILE A 169 -3.19 6.37 5.52
N ILE A 170 -3.45 5.91 4.29
CA ILE A 170 -4.72 6.17 3.60
C ILE A 170 -5.88 5.54 4.37
N ASP A 171 -5.71 4.32 4.90
CA ASP A 171 -6.71 3.63 5.72
C ASP A 171 -6.99 4.36 7.05
N ASP A 172 -5.96 4.96 7.64
CA ASP A 172 -6.10 5.76 8.87
C ASP A 172 -6.87 7.07 8.64
N LEU A 173 -6.74 7.70 7.45
CA LEU A 173 -7.27 9.02 7.14
C LEU A 173 -8.64 9.02 6.46
N TYR A 174 -8.98 7.97 5.69
CA TYR A 174 -10.15 7.98 4.80
C TYR A 174 -11.09 6.81 5.04
N PHE A 175 -12.39 7.06 4.80
CA PHE A 175 -13.43 6.03 4.85
C PHE A 175 -13.35 5.10 3.63
N VAL A 176 -13.87 3.88 3.77
CA VAL A 176 -13.84 2.84 2.72
C VAL A 176 -14.27 3.36 1.35
N HIS A 177 -15.35 4.16 1.28
CA HIS A 177 -15.85 4.72 0.01
C HIS A 177 -14.91 5.76 -0.64
N GLN A 178 -13.93 6.30 0.08
CA GLN A 178 -12.97 7.30 -0.41
C GLN A 178 -11.59 6.69 -0.71
N ARG A 179 -11.27 5.53 -0.14
CA ARG A 179 -9.94 4.90 -0.22
C ARG A 179 -9.51 4.63 -1.65
N GLY A 180 -10.42 4.13 -2.51
CA GLY A 180 -10.10 3.81 -3.90
C GLY A 180 -9.50 4.99 -4.68
N PHE A 181 -10.05 6.18 -4.50
CA PHE A 181 -9.53 7.39 -5.13
C PHE A 181 -8.11 7.76 -4.66
N TYR A 182 -7.86 7.71 -3.34
CA TYR A 182 -6.54 8.05 -2.80
C TYR A 182 -5.49 6.97 -3.05
N MET A 183 -5.88 5.69 -3.12
CA MET A 183 -5.02 4.60 -3.57
C MET A 183 -4.61 4.77 -5.04
N GLY A 184 -5.54 5.22 -5.89
CA GLY A 184 -5.23 5.56 -7.28
C GLY A 184 -4.23 6.71 -7.40
N ILE A 185 -4.39 7.79 -6.62
CA ILE A 185 -3.43 8.90 -6.56
C ILE A 185 -2.06 8.42 -6.06
N TYR A 186 -2.03 7.59 -5.01
CA TYR A 186 -0.80 7.02 -4.51
C TYR A 186 -0.05 6.23 -5.59
N SER A 187 -0.76 5.30 -6.25
CA SER A 187 -0.17 4.50 -7.32
C SER A 187 0.36 5.37 -8.46
N TRP A 188 -0.41 6.37 -8.88
CA TRP A 188 0.01 7.34 -9.90
C TRP A 188 1.26 8.11 -9.47
N THR A 189 1.31 8.60 -8.23
CA THR A 189 2.43 9.37 -7.68
C THR A 189 3.70 8.53 -7.61
N LEU A 190 3.59 7.28 -7.16
CA LEU A 190 4.69 6.31 -7.08
C LEU A 190 5.34 6.09 -8.45
N TRP A 191 4.52 5.75 -9.44
CA TRP A 191 5.01 5.46 -10.79
C TRP A 191 5.47 6.70 -11.53
N CYS A 192 4.82 7.86 -11.32
CA CYS A 192 5.31 9.13 -11.87
C CYS A 192 6.68 9.48 -11.30
N GLY A 193 6.91 9.29 -10.00
CA GLY A 193 8.23 9.48 -9.40
C GLY A 193 9.30 8.57 -10.04
N ALA A 194 8.94 7.29 -10.24
CA ALA A 194 9.82 6.29 -10.81
C ALA A 194 10.18 6.56 -12.30
N PHE A 195 9.27 7.14 -13.09
CA PHE A 195 9.50 7.36 -14.51
C PHE A 195 9.87 8.81 -14.87
N LEU A 196 9.37 9.79 -14.12
CA LEU A 196 9.68 11.20 -14.42
C LEU A 196 11.08 11.58 -13.96
N CYS A 197 11.59 10.95 -12.90
CA CYS A 197 12.95 11.17 -12.44
C CYS A 197 14.01 10.80 -13.50
N PRO A 198 13.97 9.60 -14.12
CA PRO A 198 14.86 9.25 -15.22
C PRO A 198 14.87 10.24 -16.37
N VAL A 199 13.76 10.93 -16.66
CA VAL A 199 13.74 12.01 -17.67
C VAL A 199 14.69 13.13 -17.26
N ALA A 200 14.57 13.65 -16.05
CA ALA A 200 15.42 14.73 -15.55
C ALA A 200 16.89 14.29 -15.39
N THR A 201 17.10 13.07 -14.86
CA THR A 201 18.45 12.57 -14.61
C THR A 201 19.20 12.20 -15.88
N GLY A 202 18.50 11.91 -16.98
CA GLY A 202 19.11 11.74 -18.29
C GLY A 202 19.84 13.02 -18.76
N PHE A 203 19.23 14.19 -18.60
CA PHE A 203 19.89 15.48 -18.90
C PHE A 203 21.03 15.78 -17.92
N ILE A 204 20.83 15.54 -16.63
CA ILE A 204 21.87 15.73 -15.61
C ILE A 204 23.09 14.84 -15.92
N ALA A 205 22.84 13.58 -16.33
CA ALA A 205 23.92 12.65 -16.69
C ALA A 205 24.74 13.14 -17.87
N GLU A 206 24.08 13.68 -18.92
CA GLU A 206 24.72 14.16 -20.12
C GLU A 206 25.57 15.41 -19.87
N ASP A 207 25.01 16.39 -19.12
CA ASP A 207 25.64 17.70 -18.96
C ASP A 207 26.65 17.76 -17.80
N LEU A 208 26.33 17.08 -16.67
CA LEU A 208 27.10 17.19 -15.42
C LEU A 208 27.79 15.87 -15.02
N GLY A 209 27.36 14.75 -15.62
CA GLY A 209 27.80 13.42 -15.27
C GLY A 209 26.92 12.72 -14.20
N TRP A 210 27.01 11.38 -14.19
CA TRP A 210 26.12 10.53 -13.40
C TRP A 210 26.19 10.76 -11.87
N ARG A 211 27.33 11.19 -11.31
CA ARG A 211 27.48 11.47 -9.87
C ARG A 211 26.60 12.64 -9.41
N TRP A 212 26.41 13.65 -10.26
CA TRP A 212 25.54 14.78 -9.95
C TRP A 212 24.08 14.40 -9.77
N ILE A 213 23.64 13.32 -10.42
CA ILE A 213 22.31 12.76 -10.18
C ILE A 213 22.11 12.50 -8.68
N GLN A 214 23.09 11.81 -8.06
CA GLN A 214 22.98 11.41 -6.67
C GLN A 214 23.13 12.60 -5.71
N TYR A 215 23.97 13.58 -6.04
CA TYR A 215 24.08 14.81 -5.24
C TYR A 215 22.77 15.59 -5.24
N ILE A 216 22.16 15.79 -6.40
CA ILE A 216 20.90 16.52 -6.53
C ILE A 216 19.77 15.77 -5.81
N LEU A 217 19.65 14.44 -6.01
CA LEU A 217 18.65 13.62 -5.34
C LEU A 217 18.84 13.61 -3.82
N SER A 218 20.08 13.61 -3.33
CA SER A 218 20.37 13.71 -1.90
C SER A 218 19.97 15.07 -1.32
N ILE A 219 20.23 16.16 -2.04
CA ILE A 219 19.80 17.49 -1.60
C ILE A 219 18.27 17.57 -1.52
N ILE A 220 17.58 17.10 -2.57
CA ILE A 220 16.11 17.07 -2.60
C ILE A 220 15.58 16.16 -1.47
N GLY A 221 16.15 14.97 -1.29
CA GLY A 221 15.81 14.05 -0.21
C GLY A 221 15.97 14.68 1.17
N GLY A 222 17.04 15.47 1.40
CA GLY A 222 17.24 16.24 2.62
C GLY A 222 16.14 17.28 2.84
N VAL A 223 15.78 18.04 1.81
CA VAL A 223 14.68 19.00 1.87
C VAL A 223 13.35 18.29 2.17
N VAL A 224 13.03 17.22 1.46
CA VAL A 224 11.80 16.44 1.69
C VAL A 224 11.77 15.85 3.11
N THR A 225 12.92 15.42 3.64
CA THR A 225 13.03 14.95 5.03
C THR A 225 12.63 16.05 6.02
N ILE A 226 13.21 17.25 5.86
CA ILE A 226 12.91 18.39 6.75
C ILE A 226 11.42 18.75 6.66
N LEU A 227 10.88 18.81 5.46
CA LEU A 227 9.48 19.17 5.24
C LEU A 227 8.54 18.08 5.81
N THR A 228 8.86 16.80 5.63
CA THR A 228 8.08 15.69 6.22
C THR A 228 8.14 15.76 7.75
N PHE A 229 9.31 16.05 8.32
CA PHE A 229 9.44 16.22 9.76
C PHE A 229 8.61 17.39 10.29
N LEU A 230 8.52 18.50 9.56
CA LEU A 230 7.79 19.68 10.00
C LEU A 230 6.28 19.58 9.79
N PHE A 231 5.83 18.99 8.68
CA PHE A 231 4.44 19.11 8.24
C PHE A 231 3.62 17.81 8.34
N PHE A 232 4.24 16.65 8.34
CA PHE A 232 3.50 15.39 8.45
C PHE A 232 3.09 15.15 9.91
N GLU A 233 1.79 15.05 10.17
CA GLU A 233 1.23 14.70 11.47
C GLU A 233 1.07 13.19 11.61
N GLU A 234 1.26 12.66 12.85
CA GLU A 234 1.08 11.24 13.15
C GLU A 234 -0.38 10.81 12.95
N THR A 235 -0.59 9.75 12.19
CA THR A 235 -1.92 9.20 11.87
C THR A 235 -2.30 7.99 12.69
N MET A 236 -1.37 7.46 13.49
CA MET A 236 -1.64 6.31 14.34
C MET A 236 -2.68 6.64 15.40
N PHE A 237 -3.83 5.98 15.34
CA PHE A 237 -4.90 6.11 16.31
C PHE A 237 -5.52 4.74 16.60
N TYR A 238 -5.70 4.45 17.89
CA TYR A 238 -6.32 3.22 18.34
C TYR A 238 -7.82 3.42 18.53
N ARG A 239 -8.62 2.67 17.76
CA ARG A 239 -10.08 2.62 17.92
C ARG A 239 -10.47 1.39 18.73
N PRO A 240 -11.26 1.53 19.83
CA PRO A 240 -11.81 0.38 20.54
C PRO A 240 -12.69 -0.47 19.60
N SER A 241 -12.58 -1.79 19.66
CA SER A 241 -13.27 -2.72 18.75
C SER A 241 -14.80 -2.63 18.79
N SER A 242 -15.38 -2.11 19.88
CA SER A 242 -16.82 -1.87 20.01
C SER A 242 -17.38 -0.82 19.03
N GLN A 243 -16.52 0.02 18.42
CA GLN A 243 -16.92 1.03 17.43
C GLN A 243 -16.66 0.60 15.98
N THR A 244 -15.94 -0.50 15.76
CA THR A 244 -15.60 -1.00 14.42
C THR A 244 -16.59 -2.04 13.90
N ASP A 245 -17.32 -2.70 14.78
CA ASP A 245 -18.32 -3.71 14.38
C ASP A 245 -19.66 -3.06 14.02
N VAL A 246 -19.75 -2.48 12.83
CA VAL A 246 -21.05 -2.25 12.18
C VAL A 246 -21.52 -3.59 11.58
N ARG A 247 -21.65 -4.58 12.41
CA ARG A 247 -22.50 -5.74 12.15
C ARG A 247 -23.83 -5.39 12.76
N GLY A 248 -24.79 -5.00 11.96
CA GLY A 248 -26.18 -4.75 12.37
C GLY A 248 -26.93 -6.01 12.84
N ILE A 249 -26.32 -6.78 13.73
CA ILE A 249 -26.95 -7.89 14.46
C ILE A 249 -26.86 -7.52 15.93
N PRO A 250 -27.98 -7.21 16.59
CA PRO A 250 -28.02 -7.05 18.04
C PRO A 250 -27.41 -8.27 18.73
N ASP A 251 -26.59 -8.05 19.75
CA ASP A 251 -25.95 -9.11 20.56
C ASP A 251 -26.91 -10.17 21.09
N GLN A 252 -28.21 -9.89 21.16
CA GLN A 252 -29.25 -10.84 21.52
C GLN A 252 -29.41 -12.03 20.54
N GLN A 253 -28.96 -11.90 19.29
CA GLN A 253 -29.03 -13.04 18.34
C GLN A 253 -27.73 -13.85 18.29
N ARG A 254 -26.63 -13.37 18.85
CA ARG A 254 -25.38 -14.17 18.98
C ARG A 254 -25.50 -15.31 19.97
N GLY A 255 -26.40 -15.21 20.97
CA GLY A 255 -26.65 -16.27 21.93
C GLY A 255 -27.38 -17.52 21.37
N LEU A 256 -27.99 -17.40 20.18
CA LEU A 256 -28.75 -18.49 19.56
C LEU A 256 -27.93 -19.38 18.61
N PHE A 257 -26.73 -18.97 18.18
CA PHE A 257 -25.86 -19.70 17.25
C PHE A 257 -24.50 -20.06 17.83
N GLY A 258 -24.24 -19.81 19.11
CA GLY A 258 -22.97 -20.03 19.80
C GLY A 258 -22.95 -21.13 20.86
N SER A 259 -23.82 -22.14 20.77
CA SER A 259 -23.85 -23.24 21.75
C SER A 259 -23.59 -24.57 21.07
N ASP A 260 -22.35 -24.86 20.72
CA ASP A 260 -21.89 -26.24 20.48
C ASP A 260 -20.38 -26.44 20.59
N LYS A 261 -19.71 -25.82 21.55
CA LYS A 261 -18.33 -26.21 21.90
C LYS A 261 -17.95 -25.98 23.36
N SER A 262 -18.89 -26.17 24.32
CA SER A 262 -18.53 -26.20 25.74
C SER A 262 -19.37 -27.19 26.55
N ALA A 263 -19.73 -28.34 25.95
CA ALA A 263 -20.43 -29.44 26.60
C ALA A 263 -19.55 -30.69 26.77
N ILE A 264 -18.26 -30.52 27.06
CA ILE A 264 -17.40 -31.62 27.53
C ILE A 264 -16.43 -31.03 28.55
N ASP A 265 -16.89 -30.69 29.74
CA ASP A 265 -16.09 -30.60 30.98
C ASP A 265 -16.89 -29.94 32.10
N THR A 266 -18.05 -30.52 32.47
CA THR A 266 -18.65 -30.26 33.78
C THR A 266 -19.61 -31.39 34.19
N GLU A 267 -19.05 -32.59 34.30
CA GLU A 267 -19.59 -33.60 35.22
C GLU A 267 -18.59 -33.74 36.36
N ARG A 268 -18.81 -32.99 37.44
CA ARG A 268 -18.46 -33.37 38.83
C ARG A 268 -18.65 -32.20 39.80
N SER A 269 -19.84 -32.07 40.33
CA SER A 269 -20.03 -31.84 41.77
C SER A 269 -21.53 -31.69 42.04
N GLU A 270 -22.13 -32.79 42.47
CA GLU A 270 -23.40 -32.87 43.17
C GLU A 270 -23.26 -32.22 44.54
N ASP A 271 -24.45 -31.91 45.09
CA ASP A 271 -24.79 -31.54 46.45
C ASP A 271 -24.66 -30.09 46.89
N GLN A 272 -25.80 -29.37 46.75
CA GLN A 272 -26.41 -28.69 47.90
C GLN A 272 -27.85 -28.28 47.63
N LYS A 273 -28.73 -28.72 48.54
CA LYS A 273 -30.19 -28.52 48.64
C LYS A 273 -30.59 -27.04 48.82
N PRO A 274 -31.81 -26.69 48.36
CA PRO A 274 -32.39 -25.36 48.63
C PRO A 274 -33.10 -25.32 49.99
N GLN A 275 -32.95 -24.20 50.71
CA GLN A 275 -33.81 -23.80 51.81
C GLN A 275 -34.69 -22.62 51.45
N PRO A 276 -35.93 -22.55 52.04
CA PRO A 276 -36.97 -21.63 51.59
C PRO A 276 -36.92 -20.24 52.24
N ALA A 277 -37.52 -19.30 51.55
CA ALA A 277 -37.68 -17.92 51.95
C ALA A 277 -38.73 -17.73 53.01
N GLU A 278 -38.46 -16.90 54.01
CA GLU A 278 -39.42 -16.15 54.78
C GLU A 278 -38.81 -14.78 55.20
N GLY A 279 -39.60 -13.72 55.08
CA GLY A 279 -39.32 -12.48 55.78
C GLY A 279 -39.51 -11.22 54.92
N ALA A 280 -40.77 -10.83 54.68
CA ALA A 280 -41.11 -9.49 54.21
C ALA A 280 -40.90 -8.48 55.33
N ALA A 281 -40.13 -7.42 55.07
CA ALA A 281 -40.21 -6.15 55.81
C ALA A 281 -39.91 -5.00 54.88
N SER A 282 -40.89 -4.16 54.72
CA SER A 282 -40.89 -2.84 54.09
C SER A 282 -39.86 -1.89 54.70
N VAL A 283 -38.99 -1.31 53.91
CA VAL A 283 -38.38 -0.01 54.22
C VAL A 283 -38.39 0.85 52.95
N ASN A 284 -39.22 1.87 53.05
CA ASN A 284 -39.21 3.04 52.14
C ASN A 284 -37.92 3.77 52.20
N SER A 285 -37.71 4.54 51.15
CA SER A 285 -37.01 5.81 51.06
C SER A 285 -35.55 5.79 50.57
N ASP A 286 -35.37 6.73 49.63
CA ASP A 286 -34.12 7.39 49.27
C ASP A 286 -33.20 6.62 48.32
N ILE A 287 -33.73 6.44 47.07
CA ILE A 287 -32.86 6.41 45.92
C ILE A 287 -32.37 7.84 45.66
N GLU A 288 -31.36 8.27 46.41
CA GLU A 288 -30.46 9.28 45.94
C GLU A 288 -29.83 8.79 44.64
N THR A 289 -30.36 9.25 43.52
CA THR A 289 -29.73 9.16 42.19
C THR A 289 -28.39 9.91 42.32
N ARG A 290 -27.37 9.19 42.78
CA ARG A 290 -25.99 9.62 42.53
C ARG A 290 -25.81 9.56 41.01
N THR A 291 -26.17 10.67 40.35
CA THR A 291 -25.63 11.04 39.06
C THR A 291 -24.13 11.18 39.28
N LEU A 292 -23.42 10.07 39.03
CA LEU A 292 -21.99 10.14 38.77
C LEU A 292 -21.83 11.19 37.66
N PRO A 293 -21.06 12.24 37.87
CA PRO A 293 -20.78 13.18 36.80
C PRO A 293 -20.09 12.33 35.71
N ASN A 294 -20.79 12.18 34.62
CA ASN A 294 -20.22 11.66 33.39
C ASN A 294 -19.10 12.65 33.02
N ARG A 295 -17.90 12.44 33.60
CA ARG A 295 -16.71 13.11 33.14
C ARG A 295 -16.52 12.61 31.71
N VAL A 296 -17.20 13.29 30.78
CA VAL A 296 -16.77 13.35 29.40
C VAL A 296 -15.34 13.86 29.51
N ASN A 297 -14.38 12.94 29.51
CA ASN A 297 -12.99 13.30 29.28
C ASN A 297 -12.97 13.92 27.89
N VAL A 298 -13.21 15.22 27.82
CA VAL A 298 -12.97 16.00 26.60
C VAL A 298 -11.49 15.85 26.35
N ALA A 299 -11.14 14.92 25.44
CA ALA A 299 -9.77 14.72 25.05
C ALA A 299 -9.28 16.06 24.50
N LEU A 300 -8.36 16.70 25.24
CA LEU A 300 -7.80 17.98 24.85
C LEU A 300 -7.06 17.79 23.52
N GLU A 301 -7.35 18.65 22.56
CA GLU A 301 -6.60 18.69 21.31
C GLU A 301 -5.10 18.77 21.62
N LYS A 302 -4.28 17.92 21.04
CA LYS A 302 -2.84 17.87 21.30
C LYS A 302 -2.24 19.25 21.08
N ALA A 303 -1.52 19.78 22.06
CA ALA A 303 -0.81 21.05 21.96
C ALA A 303 0.10 21.03 20.71
N PHE A 304 0.23 22.16 20.02
CA PHE A 304 1.00 22.27 18.77
C PHE A 304 2.39 21.62 18.86
N TRP A 305 3.13 21.85 19.95
CA TRP A 305 4.46 21.26 20.18
C TRP A 305 4.44 19.74 20.43
N SER A 306 3.34 19.19 20.93
CA SER A 306 3.22 17.73 21.10
C SER A 306 3.05 17.00 19.76
N LYS A 307 2.63 17.71 18.71
CA LYS A 307 2.54 17.19 17.34
C LYS A 307 3.92 16.93 16.74
N PHE A 308 4.98 17.57 17.24
CA PHE A 308 6.37 17.38 16.78
C PHE A 308 7.10 16.24 17.46
N LYS A 309 6.54 15.61 18.48
CA LYS A 309 7.16 14.42 19.10
C LYS A 309 7.21 13.28 18.09
N LEU A 310 8.43 12.80 17.81
CA LEU A 310 8.66 11.62 16.97
C LEU A 310 8.18 10.32 17.64
N TRP A 311 8.26 10.27 18.98
CA TRP A 311 7.92 9.11 19.80
C TRP A 311 6.81 9.52 20.76
N GLY A 312 5.66 8.89 20.71
CA GLY A 312 4.56 9.30 21.60
C GLY A 312 3.43 8.29 21.77
N TYR A 313 3.37 7.29 20.93
CA TYR A 313 2.39 6.21 21.05
C TYR A 313 3.12 4.87 21.09
N GLN A 314 2.91 4.11 22.15
CA GLN A 314 3.30 2.72 22.23
C GLN A 314 2.02 1.91 22.39
N ASP A 315 1.81 0.93 21.52
CA ASP A 315 0.72 -0.02 21.69
C ASP A 315 1.12 -1.02 22.78
N ASP A 316 0.37 -1.05 23.89
CA ASP A 316 0.63 -1.93 25.04
C ASP A 316 0.40 -3.43 24.71
N ARG A 317 -0.09 -3.76 23.51
CA ARG A 317 -0.27 -5.14 23.01
C ARG A 317 1.02 -5.79 22.50
N LYS A 318 2.17 -5.31 22.89
CA LYS A 318 3.53 -5.61 22.39
C LYS A 318 3.97 -7.07 22.35
N SER A 319 3.29 -8.01 22.98
CA SER A 319 3.77 -9.39 23.09
C SER A 319 3.64 -10.25 21.83
N LYS A 320 3.05 -9.71 20.72
CA LYS A 320 2.75 -10.48 19.49
C LYS A 320 3.54 -10.08 18.25
N GLN A 321 4.55 -9.20 18.36
CA GLN A 321 5.27 -8.65 17.20
C GLN A 321 5.87 -9.75 16.30
N LEU A 322 6.52 -10.75 16.89
CA LEU A 322 7.14 -11.84 16.13
C LEU A 322 6.10 -12.71 15.41
N LYS A 323 4.92 -12.89 16.05
CA LYS A 323 3.82 -13.64 15.42
C LYS A 323 3.20 -12.88 14.25
N GLN A 324 3.09 -11.56 14.35
CA GLN A 324 2.60 -10.72 13.25
C GLN A 324 3.56 -10.72 12.05
N SER A 325 4.90 -10.70 12.29
CA SER A 325 5.90 -10.81 11.21
C SER A 325 5.85 -12.16 10.49
N LEU A 326 5.40 -13.23 11.16
CA LEU A 326 5.30 -14.57 10.57
C LEU A 326 3.96 -14.82 9.87
N LEU A 327 2.94 -14.02 10.13
CA LEU A 327 1.61 -14.19 9.58
C LEU A 327 1.56 -14.10 8.05
N PRO A 328 2.33 -13.22 7.37
CA PRO A 328 2.42 -13.21 5.92
C PRO A 328 2.87 -14.54 5.33
N PHE A 329 3.79 -15.27 5.99
CA PHE A 329 4.24 -16.60 5.51
C PHE A 329 3.13 -17.64 5.59
N TYR A 330 2.23 -17.55 6.58
CA TYR A 330 1.07 -18.41 6.66
C TYR A 330 0.08 -18.14 5.53
N LEU A 331 -0.07 -16.88 5.13
CA LEU A 331 -0.98 -16.48 4.05
C LEU A 331 -0.49 -16.91 2.66
N LEU A 332 0.81 -17.20 2.49
CA LEU A 332 1.33 -17.81 1.26
C LEU A 332 0.70 -19.18 0.93
N ARG A 333 -0.02 -19.79 1.88
CA ARG A 333 -0.76 -21.04 1.65
C ARG A 333 -2.01 -20.83 0.80
N PHE A 334 -2.55 -19.61 0.72
CA PHE A 334 -3.80 -19.34 0.01
C PHE A 334 -3.55 -19.09 -1.47
N PRO A 335 -4.25 -19.82 -2.38
CA PRO A 335 -4.08 -19.67 -3.82
C PRO A 335 -4.32 -18.26 -4.35
N SER A 336 -5.26 -17.52 -3.75
CA SER A 336 -5.58 -16.14 -4.13
C SER A 336 -4.41 -15.18 -3.89
N VAL A 337 -3.66 -15.35 -2.79
CA VAL A 337 -2.47 -14.54 -2.48
C VAL A 337 -1.32 -14.89 -3.43
N ILE A 338 -1.11 -16.19 -3.71
CA ILE A 338 -0.10 -16.66 -4.68
C ILE A 338 -0.41 -16.11 -6.07
N PHE A 339 -1.66 -16.22 -6.52
CA PHE A 339 -2.10 -15.70 -7.81
C PHE A 339 -1.84 -14.20 -7.94
N ALA A 340 -2.25 -13.41 -6.94
CA ALA A 340 -2.02 -11.97 -6.92
C ALA A 340 -0.52 -11.63 -6.94
N GLY A 341 0.29 -12.34 -6.14
CA GLY A 341 1.75 -12.16 -6.11
C GLY A 341 2.43 -12.48 -7.44
N ILE A 342 2.05 -13.57 -8.10
CA ILE A 342 2.58 -13.95 -9.42
C ILE A 342 2.16 -12.96 -10.50
N LEU A 343 0.90 -12.53 -10.50
CA LEU A 343 0.39 -11.57 -11.49
C LEU A 343 1.19 -10.26 -11.42
N VAL A 344 1.30 -9.67 -10.24
CA VAL A 344 2.03 -8.40 -10.07
C VAL A 344 3.54 -8.62 -10.23
N GLY A 345 4.05 -9.77 -9.79
CA GLY A 345 5.47 -10.14 -9.93
C GLY A 345 5.90 -10.24 -11.38
N GLY A 346 5.08 -10.85 -12.24
CA GLY A 346 5.34 -10.90 -13.67
C GLY A 346 5.42 -9.52 -14.30
N ILE A 347 4.48 -8.64 -14.00
CA ILE A 347 4.44 -7.27 -14.52
C ILE A 347 5.66 -6.46 -14.04
N LEU A 348 5.99 -6.52 -12.74
CA LEU A 348 7.13 -5.78 -12.17
C LEU A 348 8.47 -6.30 -12.69
N SER A 349 8.58 -7.60 -12.97
CA SER A 349 9.79 -8.20 -13.54
C SER A 349 10.17 -7.55 -14.87
N TRP A 350 9.20 -7.32 -15.74
CA TRP A 350 9.43 -6.62 -17.01
C TRP A 350 9.81 -5.16 -16.82
N TYR A 351 9.28 -4.47 -15.80
CA TYR A 351 9.76 -3.13 -15.45
C TYR A 351 11.28 -3.13 -15.16
N ASN A 352 11.77 -4.12 -14.41
CA ASN A 352 13.21 -4.26 -14.14
C ASN A 352 14.03 -4.57 -15.38
N VAL A 353 13.53 -5.47 -16.24
CA VAL A 353 14.18 -5.79 -17.51
C VAL A 353 14.31 -4.55 -18.38
N VAL A 354 13.24 -3.77 -18.51
CA VAL A 354 13.25 -2.51 -19.25
C VAL A 354 14.24 -1.51 -18.65
N GLY A 355 14.22 -1.34 -17.32
CA GLY A 355 15.13 -0.41 -16.62
C GLY A 355 16.62 -0.75 -16.83
N GLY A 356 16.96 -2.04 -16.93
CA GLY A 356 18.32 -2.50 -17.19
C GLY A 356 18.72 -2.49 -18.66
N SER A 357 17.79 -2.76 -19.58
CA SER A 357 18.08 -2.95 -21.01
C SER A 357 17.89 -1.69 -21.87
N LEU A 358 17.08 -0.72 -21.42
CA LEU A 358 16.75 0.46 -22.24
C LEU A 358 17.99 1.25 -22.63
N ALA A 359 18.91 1.48 -21.67
CA ALA A 359 20.16 2.20 -21.93
C ALA A 359 21.06 1.41 -22.90
N LEU A 360 21.10 0.07 -22.79
CA LEU A 360 21.87 -0.79 -23.70
C LEU A 360 21.30 -0.78 -25.12
N ILE A 361 19.98 -0.87 -25.27
CA ILE A 361 19.32 -0.93 -26.58
C ILE A 361 19.46 0.41 -27.31
N LEU A 362 19.18 1.50 -26.64
CA LEU A 362 19.14 2.82 -27.27
C LEU A 362 20.50 3.50 -27.34
N GLY A 363 21.42 3.19 -26.43
CA GLY A 363 22.76 3.80 -26.41
C GLY A 363 23.76 3.16 -27.37
N ASN A 364 23.46 1.94 -27.87
CA ASN A 364 24.30 1.24 -28.84
C ASN A 364 23.73 1.34 -30.27
N PRO A 365 24.54 1.01 -31.33
CA PRO A 365 24.04 0.93 -32.69
C PRO A 365 22.81 0.01 -32.80
N PRO A 366 21.79 0.37 -33.60
CA PRO A 366 21.79 1.44 -34.61
C PRO A 366 21.36 2.83 -34.08
N TYR A 367 20.85 2.94 -32.85
CA TYR A 367 20.21 4.17 -32.36
C TYR A 367 21.25 5.22 -31.91
N ASN A 368 22.26 4.81 -31.13
CA ASN A 368 23.33 5.67 -30.60
C ASN A 368 22.83 6.96 -29.92
N PHE A 369 21.76 6.82 -29.08
CA PHE A 369 21.20 7.96 -28.37
C PHE A 369 22.00 8.27 -27.10
N GLY A 370 22.16 9.55 -26.79
CA GLY A 370 22.74 10.03 -25.54
C GLY A 370 21.80 9.79 -24.35
N SER A 371 22.34 9.91 -23.14
CA SER A 371 21.58 9.68 -21.88
C SER A 371 20.35 10.58 -21.75
N ASN A 372 20.40 11.81 -22.30
CA ASN A 372 19.29 12.75 -22.34
C ASN A 372 18.10 12.20 -23.15
N VAL A 373 18.37 11.66 -24.36
CA VAL A 373 17.32 11.08 -25.22
C VAL A 373 16.78 9.79 -24.61
N ILE A 374 17.65 8.94 -24.04
CA ILE A 374 17.24 7.72 -23.32
C ILE A 374 16.30 8.10 -22.17
N GLY A 375 16.61 9.16 -21.42
CA GLY A 375 15.73 9.70 -20.38
C GLY A 375 14.35 10.10 -20.92
N LEU A 376 14.27 10.72 -22.10
CA LEU A 376 12.99 11.13 -22.71
C LEU A 376 12.07 9.95 -23.06
N PHE A 377 12.61 8.76 -23.32
CA PHE A 377 11.77 7.56 -23.56
C PHE A 377 10.89 7.20 -22.34
N TYR A 378 11.33 7.54 -21.12
CA TYR A 378 10.50 7.34 -19.93
C TYR A 378 9.23 8.20 -19.90
N LEU A 379 9.12 9.27 -20.72
CA LEU A 379 7.86 9.99 -20.89
C LEU A 379 6.76 9.11 -21.48
N ALA A 380 7.12 8.16 -22.37
CA ALA A 380 6.15 7.18 -22.86
C ALA A 380 5.59 6.32 -21.70
N SER A 381 6.45 5.97 -20.73
CA SER A 381 6.03 5.25 -19.52
C SER A 381 5.14 6.13 -18.62
N VAL A 382 5.43 7.41 -18.46
CA VAL A 382 4.57 8.34 -17.68
C VAL A 382 3.18 8.43 -18.29
N ILE A 383 3.07 8.54 -19.62
CA ILE A 383 1.80 8.53 -20.33
C ILE A 383 1.08 7.21 -20.11
N GLY A 384 1.79 6.08 -20.28
CA GLY A 384 1.25 4.74 -20.07
C GLY A 384 0.67 4.55 -18.67
N VAL A 385 1.44 4.89 -17.64
CA VAL A 385 1.00 4.80 -16.24
C VAL A 385 -0.21 5.69 -15.97
N SER A 386 -0.23 6.91 -16.51
CA SER A 386 -1.36 7.83 -16.31
C SER A 386 -2.65 7.24 -16.91
N ILE A 387 -2.58 6.67 -18.10
CA ILE A 387 -3.71 5.95 -18.72
C ILE A 387 -4.10 4.73 -17.87
N GLY A 388 -3.13 3.93 -17.43
CA GLY A 388 -3.35 2.75 -16.61
C GLY A 388 -4.02 3.07 -15.27
N CYS A 389 -3.60 4.15 -14.59
CA CYS A 389 -4.22 4.61 -13.35
C CYS A 389 -5.66 5.08 -13.56
N LEU A 390 -5.94 5.82 -14.64
CA LEU A 390 -7.30 6.25 -14.97
C LEU A 390 -8.21 5.05 -15.24
N ILE A 391 -7.74 4.07 -16.03
CA ILE A 391 -8.50 2.85 -16.33
C ILE A 391 -8.71 2.05 -15.03
N SER A 392 -7.66 1.85 -14.24
CA SER A 392 -7.73 1.10 -12.99
C SER A 392 -8.73 1.70 -12.00
N SER A 393 -8.72 3.03 -11.83
CA SER A 393 -9.60 3.70 -10.87
C SER A 393 -11.06 3.73 -11.34
N TRP A 394 -11.29 4.22 -12.57
CA TRP A 394 -12.66 4.42 -13.05
C TRP A 394 -13.32 3.14 -13.57
N ALA A 395 -12.61 2.36 -14.38
CA ALA A 395 -13.19 1.17 -14.99
C ALA A 395 -13.41 0.03 -13.99
N SER A 396 -12.57 -0.09 -12.95
CA SER A 396 -12.73 -1.08 -11.90
C SER A 396 -14.03 -0.88 -11.12
N ASP A 397 -14.32 0.35 -10.70
CA ASP A 397 -15.52 0.65 -9.94
C ASP A 397 -16.77 0.56 -10.82
N ALA A 398 -16.72 1.09 -12.06
CA ALA A 398 -17.82 0.99 -13.01
C ALA A 398 -18.17 -0.46 -13.35
N LEU A 399 -17.15 -1.30 -13.59
CA LEU A 399 -17.32 -2.72 -13.89
C LEU A 399 -17.91 -3.48 -12.70
N SER A 400 -17.39 -3.25 -11.49
CA SER A 400 -17.87 -3.88 -10.26
C SER A 400 -19.35 -3.56 -9.99
N VAL A 401 -19.75 -2.29 -10.15
CA VAL A 401 -21.15 -1.87 -10.00
C VAL A 401 -22.03 -2.46 -11.09
N TRP A 402 -21.58 -2.48 -12.35
CA TRP A 402 -22.32 -3.03 -13.47
C TRP A 402 -22.55 -4.55 -13.30
N MET A 403 -21.52 -5.30 -12.86
CA MET A 403 -21.64 -6.74 -12.63
C MET A 403 -22.50 -7.04 -11.39
N ALA A 404 -22.35 -6.28 -10.30
CA ALA A 404 -23.20 -6.42 -9.13
C ALA A 404 -24.70 -6.22 -9.47
N ARG A 405 -25.03 -5.23 -10.30
CA ARG A 405 -26.40 -5.02 -10.77
C ARG A 405 -26.95 -6.22 -11.55
N ARG A 406 -26.11 -6.94 -12.32
CA ARG A 406 -26.51 -8.14 -13.07
C ARG A 406 -26.66 -9.40 -12.17
N HIS A 407 -25.96 -9.44 -11.03
CA HIS A 407 -25.98 -10.57 -10.10
C HIS A 407 -26.81 -10.28 -8.83
N GLY A 408 -27.90 -9.53 -8.97
CA GLY A 408 -28.86 -9.31 -7.86
C GLY A 408 -28.37 -8.40 -6.73
N GLY A 409 -27.36 -7.52 -7.01
CA GLY A 409 -26.83 -6.57 -6.03
C GLY A 409 -25.65 -7.10 -5.18
N VAL A 410 -25.26 -8.35 -5.37
CA VAL A 410 -24.11 -8.96 -4.68
C VAL A 410 -22.84 -8.67 -5.45
N MET A 411 -21.84 -8.12 -4.77
CA MET A 411 -20.52 -7.87 -5.30
C MET A 411 -19.58 -9.00 -4.85
N GLU A 412 -19.03 -9.72 -5.81
CA GLU A 412 -18.00 -10.74 -5.60
C GLU A 412 -16.62 -10.17 -5.91
N PRO A 413 -15.56 -10.54 -5.16
CA PRO A 413 -14.20 -10.07 -5.41
C PRO A 413 -13.71 -10.37 -6.84
N GLU A 414 -14.16 -11.49 -7.42
CA GLU A 414 -13.79 -11.97 -8.76
C GLU A 414 -14.28 -11.04 -9.89
N HIS A 415 -15.31 -10.24 -9.66
CA HIS A 415 -15.84 -9.30 -10.65
C HIS A 415 -14.78 -8.28 -11.10
N ARG A 416 -13.85 -7.93 -10.24
CA ARG A 416 -12.76 -6.98 -10.57
C ARG A 416 -11.68 -7.61 -11.44
N LEU A 417 -11.49 -8.93 -11.38
CA LEU A 417 -10.47 -9.63 -12.16
C LEU A 417 -10.71 -9.60 -13.67
N TRP A 418 -11.94 -9.31 -14.10
CA TRP A 418 -12.24 -9.13 -15.53
C TRP A 418 -11.39 -8.04 -16.19
N LEU A 419 -11.02 -7.03 -15.45
CA LEU A 419 -10.16 -5.96 -15.97
C LEU A 419 -8.72 -6.43 -16.19
N CYS A 420 -8.29 -7.54 -15.56
CA CYS A 420 -6.99 -8.16 -15.79
C CYS A 420 -6.85 -8.66 -17.23
N PHE A 421 -7.96 -8.97 -17.95
CA PHE A 421 -7.90 -9.33 -19.36
C PHE A 421 -7.21 -8.27 -20.21
N LEU A 422 -7.43 -6.99 -19.90
CA LEU A 422 -6.73 -5.91 -20.60
C LEU A 422 -5.22 -5.99 -20.36
N ALA A 423 -4.79 -6.26 -19.11
CA ALA A 423 -3.38 -6.41 -18.79
C ALA A 423 -2.77 -7.67 -19.44
N ILE A 424 -3.49 -8.80 -19.46
CA ILE A 424 -3.04 -10.07 -20.06
C ILE A 424 -2.77 -9.91 -21.57
N VAL A 425 -3.49 -9.05 -22.26
CA VAL A 425 -3.27 -8.78 -23.69
C VAL A 425 -2.24 -7.68 -23.91
N ALA A 426 -2.38 -6.54 -23.22
CA ALA A 426 -1.52 -5.38 -23.45
C ALA A 426 -0.06 -5.63 -23.02
N HIS A 427 0.17 -6.38 -21.96
CA HIS A 427 1.51 -6.64 -21.45
C HIS A 427 2.39 -7.44 -22.41
N PRO A 428 1.97 -8.64 -22.89
CA PRO A 428 2.76 -9.39 -23.87
C PRO A 428 2.98 -8.64 -25.19
N VAL A 429 1.96 -7.92 -25.68
CA VAL A 429 2.10 -7.10 -26.90
C VAL A 429 3.17 -6.02 -26.69
N GLY A 430 3.16 -5.34 -25.55
CA GLY A 430 4.19 -4.36 -25.19
C GLY A 430 5.57 -4.99 -25.10
N CYS A 431 5.70 -6.15 -24.47
CA CYS A 431 6.97 -6.88 -24.34
C CYS A 431 7.53 -7.35 -25.69
N ILE A 432 6.68 -7.87 -26.57
CA ILE A 432 7.08 -8.28 -27.93
C ILE A 432 7.54 -7.06 -28.72
N LEU A 433 6.76 -5.97 -28.68
CA LEU A 433 7.10 -4.76 -29.43
C LEU A 433 8.40 -4.13 -28.93
N TYR A 434 8.64 -4.17 -27.60
CA TYR A 434 9.88 -3.69 -27.01
C TYR A 434 11.07 -4.60 -27.32
N GLY A 435 10.99 -5.90 -27.00
CA GLY A 435 12.14 -6.80 -27.09
C GLY A 435 12.41 -7.29 -28.52
N VAL A 436 11.39 -7.84 -29.20
CA VAL A 436 11.53 -8.31 -30.58
C VAL A 436 11.71 -7.11 -31.52
N GLY A 437 10.98 -6.02 -31.28
CA GLY A 437 11.15 -4.79 -32.05
C GLY A 437 12.57 -4.25 -31.99
N ALA A 438 13.21 -4.25 -30.82
CA ALA A 438 14.60 -3.84 -30.65
C ALA A 438 15.56 -4.77 -31.41
N SER A 439 15.34 -6.10 -31.42
CA SER A 439 16.20 -7.06 -32.14
C SER A 439 16.09 -6.91 -33.67
N TYR A 440 14.92 -6.55 -34.18
CA TYR A 440 14.72 -6.22 -35.59
C TYR A 440 15.01 -4.78 -35.96
N GLN A 441 15.56 -4.00 -35.03
CA GLN A 441 15.96 -2.60 -35.24
C GLN A 441 14.83 -1.73 -35.81
N ILE A 442 13.60 -1.91 -35.32
CA ILE A 442 12.46 -1.12 -35.77
C ILE A 442 12.67 0.37 -35.42
N HIS A 443 11.86 1.22 -36.03
CA HIS A 443 11.87 2.65 -35.72
C HIS A 443 11.65 2.88 -34.20
N TRP A 444 12.38 3.78 -33.59
CA TRP A 444 12.37 4.09 -32.16
C TRP A 444 10.96 4.34 -31.57
N VAL A 445 10.03 4.87 -32.37
CA VAL A 445 8.63 5.09 -31.97
C VAL A 445 7.94 3.75 -31.57
N GLY A 446 8.27 2.65 -32.25
CA GLY A 446 7.74 1.32 -31.89
C GLY A 446 8.20 0.87 -30.51
N ILE A 447 9.47 1.12 -30.18
CA ILE A 447 10.03 0.82 -28.84
C ILE A 447 9.34 1.68 -27.77
N ALA A 448 9.16 2.98 -28.03
CA ALA A 448 8.47 3.89 -27.12
C ALA A 448 7.00 3.47 -26.89
N PHE A 449 6.30 3.04 -27.93
CA PHE A 449 4.93 2.55 -27.82
C PHE A 449 4.86 1.23 -27.03
N GLY A 450 5.80 0.30 -27.25
CA GLY A 450 5.95 -0.92 -26.45
C GLY A 450 6.15 -0.61 -24.97
N LEU A 451 7.03 0.35 -24.68
CA LEU A 451 7.29 0.83 -23.32
C LEU A 451 6.03 1.44 -22.66
N ALA A 452 5.26 2.23 -23.41
CA ALA A 452 4.00 2.78 -22.92
C ALA A 452 2.98 1.67 -22.59
N LEU A 453 2.82 0.64 -23.45
CA LEU A 453 1.92 -0.49 -23.21
C LEU A 453 2.31 -1.30 -21.95
N ILE A 454 3.60 -1.58 -21.76
CA ILE A 454 4.10 -2.23 -20.54
C ILE A 454 3.72 -1.40 -19.32
N SER A 455 3.92 -0.08 -19.40
CA SER A 455 3.68 0.84 -18.29
C SER A 455 2.21 1.03 -17.95
N VAL A 456 1.28 0.90 -18.92
CA VAL A 456 -0.18 0.87 -18.65
C VAL A 456 -0.55 -0.26 -17.69
N THR A 457 0.11 -1.41 -17.80
CA THR A 457 -0.24 -2.62 -17.05
C THR A 457 0.25 -2.60 -15.60
N LEU A 458 1.23 -1.75 -15.25
CA LEU A 458 1.78 -1.65 -13.90
C LEU A 458 0.71 -1.24 -12.85
N PRO A 459 0.06 -0.07 -12.94
CA PRO A 459 -0.97 0.31 -11.98
C PRO A 459 -2.22 -0.56 -12.11
N LEU A 460 -2.53 -1.03 -13.32
CA LEU A 460 -3.70 -1.86 -13.56
C LEU A 460 -3.59 -3.20 -12.85
N GLY A 461 -2.49 -3.92 -13.02
CA GLY A 461 -2.25 -5.22 -12.39
C GLY A 461 -2.11 -5.11 -10.87
N THR A 462 -1.37 -4.10 -10.38
CA THR A 462 -1.17 -3.88 -8.94
C THR A 462 -2.48 -3.56 -8.24
N SER A 463 -3.26 -2.63 -8.77
CA SER A 463 -4.55 -2.25 -8.19
C SER A 463 -5.54 -3.41 -8.15
N MET A 464 -5.64 -4.20 -9.24
CA MET A 464 -6.56 -5.35 -9.29
C MET A 464 -6.17 -6.44 -8.30
N ALA A 465 -4.89 -6.80 -8.25
CA ALA A 465 -4.39 -7.85 -7.37
C ALA A 465 -4.56 -7.48 -5.89
N PHE A 466 -4.23 -6.25 -5.52
CA PHE A 466 -4.34 -5.81 -4.13
C PHE A 466 -5.79 -5.65 -3.71
N THR A 467 -6.65 -5.12 -4.58
CA THR A 467 -8.08 -5.02 -4.27
C THR A 467 -8.72 -6.41 -4.13
N TYR A 468 -8.31 -7.39 -4.95
CA TYR A 468 -8.76 -8.77 -4.83
C TYR A 468 -8.36 -9.38 -3.47
N ILE A 469 -7.13 -9.15 -2.99
CA ILE A 469 -6.69 -9.58 -1.66
C ILE A 469 -7.52 -8.87 -0.58
N LEU A 470 -7.74 -7.56 -0.70
CA LEU A 470 -8.50 -6.76 0.25
C LEU A 470 -9.94 -7.28 0.40
N ASP A 471 -10.59 -7.57 -0.71
CA ASP A 471 -11.96 -8.05 -0.73
C ASP A 471 -12.06 -9.49 -0.21
N SER A 472 -11.02 -10.33 -0.46
CA SER A 472 -10.98 -11.72 -0.02
C SER A 472 -10.62 -11.90 1.47
N PHE A 473 -9.75 -11.04 2.03
CA PHE A 473 -9.20 -11.17 3.39
C PHE A 473 -9.34 -9.88 4.20
N LYS A 474 -10.58 -9.45 4.49
CA LYS A 474 -10.87 -8.17 5.16
C LYS A 474 -10.09 -7.92 6.44
N ASP A 475 -9.99 -8.93 7.31
CA ASP A 475 -9.35 -8.80 8.63
C ASP A 475 -7.82 -8.97 8.57
N LEU A 476 -7.30 -9.56 7.48
CA LEU A 476 -5.89 -9.90 7.28
C LEU A 476 -5.33 -9.30 5.97
N ALA A 477 -5.98 -8.26 5.45
CA ALA A 477 -5.62 -7.67 4.16
C ALA A 477 -4.19 -7.11 4.16
N GLY A 478 -3.77 -6.48 5.25
CA GLY A 478 -2.42 -5.92 5.38
C GLY A 478 -1.33 -6.99 5.29
N GLU A 479 -1.52 -8.11 5.97
CA GLU A 479 -0.60 -9.25 5.92
C GLU A 479 -0.66 -9.96 4.56
N GLY A 480 -1.84 -10.01 3.93
CA GLY A 480 -2.03 -10.52 2.57
C GLY A 480 -1.26 -9.70 1.53
N PHE A 481 -1.25 -8.37 1.66
CA PHE A 481 -0.43 -7.49 0.81
C PHE A 481 1.06 -7.79 0.96
N VAL A 482 1.55 -7.89 2.20
CA VAL A 482 2.96 -8.23 2.43
C VAL A 482 3.32 -9.55 1.78
N SER A 483 2.46 -10.57 1.89
CA SER A 483 2.70 -11.89 1.26
C SER A 483 2.80 -11.77 -0.26
N ALA A 484 1.90 -11.05 -0.92
CA ALA A 484 1.95 -10.82 -2.36
C ALA A 484 3.19 -10.00 -2.77
N ILE A 485 3.58 -9.00 -1.98
CA ILE A 485 4.77 -8.18 -2.20
C ILE A 485 6.05 -9.02 -2.09
N LEU A 486 6.13 -9.99 -1.17
CA LEU A 486 7.25 -10.92 -1.07
C LEU A 486 7.42 -11.77 -2.33
N ILE A 487 6.33 -12.34 -2.85
CA ILE A 487 6.35 -13.12 -4.11
C ILE A 487 6.79 -12.20 -5.26
N ARG A 488 6.12 -11.05 -5.42
CA ARG A 488 6.37 -10.07 -6.48
C ARG A 488 7.84 -9.67 -6.55
N ASN A 489 8.42 -9.27 -5.42
CA ASN A 489 9.78 -8.75 -5.37
C ASN A 489 10.84 -9.85 -5.49
N THR A 490 10.53 -11.07 -5.04
CA THR A 490 11.40 -12.23 -5.27
C THR A 490 11.46 -12.59 -6.77
N MET A 491 10.32 -12.55 -7.47
CA MET A 491 10.29 -12.72 -8.92
C MET A 491 11.08 -11.63 -9.64
N ALA A 492 10.96 -10.38 -9.21
CA ALA A 492 11.68 -9.25 -9.81
C ALA A 492 13.20 -9.43 -9.81
N LEU A 493 13.79 -10.03 -8.76
CA LEU A 493 15.21 -10.37 -8.73
C LEU A 493 15.56 -11.44 -9.77
N VAL A 494 14.77 -12.53 -9.85
CA VAL A 494 15.06 -13.65 -10.77
C VAL A 494 15.17 -13.16 -12.22
N PHE A 495 14.27 -12.25 -12.62
CA PHE A 495 14.28 -11.70 -13.97
C PHE A 495 15.31 -10.57 -14.18
N ALA A 496 15.85 -9.98 -13.13
CA ALA A 496 16.92 -8.99 -13.23
C ALA A 496 18.32 -9.62 -13.37
N MET A 497 18.46 -10.90 -13.05
CA MET A 497 19.72 -11.63 -13.25
C MET A 497 19.93 -11.91 -14.75
N PRO A 498 21.07 -11.49 -15.34
CA PRO A 498 21.40 -11.86 -16.70
C PRO A 498 21.57 -13.38 -16.78
N SER A 499 20.90 -14.01 -17.75
CA SER A 499 21.06 -15.42 -18.11
C SER A 499 22.41 -15.70 -18.76
#